data_6cbb15a2951629c26e58c8b4747dedeb
#
_entry.id   6cbb15a2951629c26e58c8b4747dedeb
#
_cell.length_a   1.000
_cell.length_b   1.000
_cell.length_c   1.000
_cell.angle_alpha   90.00
_cell.angle_beta   90.00
_cell.angle_gamma   90.00
#
_symmetry.space_group_name_H-M   'P 1'
#
loop_
_entity.id
_entity.type
_entity.pdbx_description
1 polymer ?
#
loop_
_entity_poly.entity_id
_entity_poly.type
_entity_poly.pdbx_seq_one_letter_code
_entity_poly.pdbx_strand_id
1 'polypeptide(L)'
;MEHLETSKDEDAKTGHKTADTSFWGYKTHIAMTEERIITAATITSGEKTDGKELPKLVQKSKAAGIQIESVIGDMAYSEKKNIEAAKEGDYELIAKLNPIITQGNRRKEDEFEFNKDAGMYQCKAGHLAIHKYFDKRKKDKKNKNPRM
;
A
#
# COMPACT_ATOMS: atom_id res chain seq x y z
N MET A 1 -25.87 -14.15 -8.49
CA MET A 1 -25.15 -14.13 -7.22
C MET A 1 -25.15 -15.47 -6.48
N GLU A 2 -25.75 -16.51 -7.00
CA GLU A 2 -25.94 -17.79 -6.31
C GLU A 2 -24.75 -18.78 -6.32
N HIS A 3 -23.68 -18.49 -7.05
CA HIS A 3 -22.53 -19.42 -7.17
C HIS A 3 -21.33 -19.12 -6.28
N LEU A 4 -21.38 -18.08 -5.43
CA LEU A 4 -20.27 -17.71 -4.55
C LEU A 4 -20.30 -18.40 -3.18
N GLU A 5 -21.37 -19.11 -2.84
CA GLU A 5 -21.59 -19.60 -1.48
C GLU A 5 -21.13 -21.04 -1.22
N THR A 6 -20.68 -21.77 -2.24
CA THR A 6 -20.35 -23.20 -2.08
C THR A 6 -18.98 -23.58 -2.60
N SER A 7 -17.94 -22.85 -2.22
CA SER A 7 -16.59 -23.40 -2.37
C SER A 7 -16.39 -24.52 -1.35
N LYS A 8 -15.98 -25.71 -1.83
CA LYS A 8 -15.57 -26.82 -0.95
C LYS A 8 -14.25 -26.52 -0.21
N ASP A 9 -13.57 -25.44 -0.60
CA ASP A 9 -12.31 -24.99 -0.04
C ASP A 9 -12.59 -23.83 0.92
N GLU A 10 -12.51 -24.10 2.21
CA GLU A 10 -12.77 -23.13 3.27
C GLU A 10 -11.74 -22.01 3.35
N ASP A 11 -10.54 -22.22 2.82
CA ASP A 11 -9.45 -21.24 2.82
C ASP A 11 -9.52 -20.28 1.63
N ALA A 12 -10.27 -20.65 0.58
CA ALA A 12 -10.53 -19.76 -0.53
C ALA A 12 -11.41 -18.58 -0.09
N LYS A 13 -11.03 -17.37 -0.47
CA LYS A 13 -11.77 -16.14 -0.12
C LYS A 13 -11.94 -15.25 -1.35
N THR A 14 -12.94 -14.37 -1.27
CA THR A 14 -13.17 -13.39 -2.33
C THR A 14 -12.05 -12.38 -2.38
N GLY A 15 -11.44 -12.22 -3.54
CA GLY A 15 -10.50 -11.16 -3.86
C GLY A 15 -11.07 -10.23 -4.94
N HIS A 16 -10.50 -9.05 -5.06
CA HIS A 16 -10.86 -8.08 -6.10
C HIS A 16 -9.70 -7.90 -7.06
N LYS A 17 -9.98 -7.95 -8.35
CA LYS A 17 -9.03 -7.68 -9.42
C LYS A 17 -9.12 -6.21 -9.86
N THR A 18 -10.33 -5.69 -9.90
CA THR A 18 -10.68 -4.28 -10.12
C THR A 18 -11.82 -3.90 -9.19
N ALA A 19 -12.24 -2.64 -9.18
CA ALA A 19 -13.42 -2.20 -8.41
C ALA A 19 -14.67 -3.01 -8.72
N ASP A 20 -14.83 -3.44 -9.98
CA ASP A 20 -16.03 -4.11 -10.48
C ASP A 20 -15.85 -5.62 -10.70
N THR A 21 -14.63 -6.14 -10.56
CA THR A 21 -14.33 -7.54 -10.85
C THR A 21 -13.75 -8.23 -9.62
N SER A 22 -14.47 -9.24 -9.16
CA SER A 22 -14.04 -10.10 -8.06
C SER A 22 -13.74 -11.52 -8.54
N PHE A 23 -12.98 -12.25 -7.77
CA PHE A 23 -12.70 -13.66 -7.97
C PHE A 23 -12.78 -14.39 -6.63
N TRP A 24 -12.96 -15.70 -6.69
CA TRP A 24 -12.89 -16.58 -5.51
C TRP A 24 -11.64 -17.44 -5.60
N GLY A 25 -10.83 -17.47 -4.53
CA GLY A 25 -9.62 -18.30 -4.51
C GLY A 25 -8.43 -17.63 -3.85
N TYR A 26 -7.28 -17.79 -4.48
CA TYR A 26 -5.97 -17.40 -3.96
C TYR A 26 -5.29 -16.36 -4.84
N LYS A 27 -4.37 -15.61 -4.25
CA LYS A 27 -3.42 -14.77 -4.94
C LYS A 27 -2.02 -15.36 -4.84
N THR A 28 -1.27 -15.33 -5.92
CA THR A 28 0.15 -15.64 -5.93
C THR A 28 0.94 -14.36 -6.06
N HIS A 29 1.85 -14.14 -5.11
CA HIS A 29 2.79 -13.03 -5.12
C HIS A 29 4.16 -13.58 -5.50
N ILE A 30 4.82 -12.96 -6.47
CA ILE A 30 6.07 -13.45 -7.05
C ILE A 30 7.09 -12.32 -6.99
N ALA A 31 8.30 -12.62 -6.51
CA ALA A 31 9.48 -11.80 -6.70
C ALA A 31 10.36 -12.43 -7.77
N MET A 32 10.91 -11.61 -8.66
CA MET A 32 11.79 -12.04 -9.74
C MET A 32 12.92 -11.04 -9.97
N THR A 33 14.01 -11.51 -10.53
CA THR A 33 15.12 -10.66 -10.99
C THR A 33 14.76 -9.96 -12.29
N GLU A 34 15.62 -9.06 -12.74
CA GLU A 34 15.52 -8.38 -14.03
C GLU A 34 15.54 -9.40 -15.21
N GLU A 35 16.28 -10.49 -15.08
CA GLU A 35 16.34 -11.61 -16.03
C GLU A 35 15.11 -12.53 -15.95
N ARG A 36 14.09 -12.15 -15.17
CA ARG A 36 12.84 -12.90 -14.96
C ARG A 36 13.02 -14.25 -14.24
N ILE A 37 14.06 -14.39 -13.43
CA ILE A 37 14.25 -15.57 -12.60
C ILE A 37 13.41 -15.37 -11.32
N ILE A 38 12.51 -16.28 -11.03
CA ILE A 38 11.70 -16.23 -9.82
C ILE A 38 12.58 -16.56 -8.61
N THR A 39 12.69 -15.61 -7.68
CA THR A 39 13.50 -15.73 -6.47
C THR A 39 12.66 -16.10 -5.23
N ALA A 40 11.41 -15.71 -5.23
CA ALA A 40 10.47 -16.04 -4.15
C ALA A 40 9.03 -16.07 -4.65
N ALA A 41 8.21 -16.87 -3.97
CA ALA A 41 6.77 -16.86 -4.16
C ALA A 41 6.06 -17.04 -2.81
N THR A 42 4.90 -16.38 -2.67
CA THR A 42 3.96 -16.59 -1.57
C THR A 42 2.54 -16.73 -2.12
N ILE A 43 1.73 -17.52 -1.44
CA ILE A 43 0.32 -17.69 -1.78
C ILE A 43 -0.49 -17.19 -0.59
N THR A 44 -1.52 -16.42 -0.88
CA THR A 44 -2.47 -15.92 0.11
C THR A 44 -3.90 -16.13 -0.36
N SER A 45 -4.84 -16.18 0.56
CA SER A 45 -6.26 -16.13 0.20
C SER A 45 -6.63 -14.78 -0.45
N GLY A 46 -7.69 -14.78 -1.25
CA GLY A 46 -8.04 -13.67 -2.13
C GLY A 46 -8.23 -12.31 -1.45
N GLU A 47 -8.70 -12.30 -0.19
CA GLU A 47 -8.97 -11.08 0.58
C GLU A 47 -7.71 -10.38 1.12
N LYS A 48 -6.55 -11.05 1.12
CA LYS A 48 -5.31 -10.46 1.65
C LYS A 48 -4.81 -9.32 0.76
N THR A 49 -4.27 -8.30 1.42
CA THR A 49 -3.65 -7.15 0.73
C THR A 49 -2.24 -7.49 0.28
N ASP A 50 -1.89 -7.10 -0.93
CA ASP A 50 -0.61 -7.45 -1.57
C ASP A 50 0.59 -6.82 -0.85
N GLY A 51 0.45 -5.59 -0.37
CA GLY A 51 1.53 -4.86 0.30
C GLY A 51 2.14 -5.58 1.50
N LYS A 52 1.36 -6.37 2.22
CA LYS A 52 1.84 -7.13 3.40
C LYS A 52 2.76 -8.30 3.07
N GLU A 53 2.80 -8.73 1.82
CA GLU A 53 3.62 -9.87 1.40
C GLU A 53 5.04 -9.46 1.01
N LEU A 54 5.31 -8.16 0.79
CA LEU A 54 6.63 -7.68 0.39
C LEU A 54 7.76 -8.10 1.36
N PRO A 55 7.64 -7.92 2.68
CA PRO A 55 8.72 -8.32 3.59
C PRO A 55 9.04 -9.81 3.52
N LYS A 56 8.02 -10.66 3.32
CA LYS A 56 8.20 -12.11 3.20
C LYS A 56 8.90 -12.48 1.90
N LEU A 57 8.52 -11.83 0.79
CA LEU A 57 9.17 -12.05 -0.51
C LEU A 57 10.64 -11.65 -0.46
N VAL A 58 10.95 -10.47 0.11
CA VAL A 58 12.32 -10.01 0.31
C VAL A 58 13.13 -10.99 1.16
N GLN A 59 12.56 -11.44 2.29
CA GLN A 59 13.22 -12.39 3.17
C GLN A 59 13.51 -13.72 2.46
N LYS A 60 12.54 -14.26 1.72
CA LYS A 60 12.71 -15.50 0.95
C LYS A 60 13.76 -15.36 -0.14
N SER A 61 13.77 -14.24 -0.87
CA SER A 61 14.79 -13.98 -1.91
C SER A 61 16.19 -13.87 -1.31
N LYS A 62 16.34 -13.17 -0.16
CA LYS A 62 17.62 -13.12 0.58
C LYS A 62 18.04 -14.52 1.06
N ALA A 63 17.11 -15.33 1.55
CA ALA A 63 17.39 -16.70 1.97
C ALA A 63 17.81 -17.62 0.80
N ALA A 64 17.35 -17.31 -0.42
CA ALA A 64 17.80 -17.98 -1.65
C ALA A 64 19.18 -17.47 -2.15
N GLY A 65 19.86 -16.62 -1.39
CA GLY A 65 21.19 -16.10 -1.71
C GLY A 65 21.22 -14.88 -2.62
N ILE A 66 20.06 -14.24 -2.86
CA ILE A 66 19.99 -13.04 -3.69
C ILE A 66 20.36 -11.80 -2.87
N GLN A 67 21.32 -11.03 -3.35
CA GLN A 67 21.62 -9.70 -2.83
C GLN A 67 20.62 -8.71 -3.43
N ILE A 68 19.87 -8.03 -2.58
CA ILE A 68 18.82 -7.12 -3.00
C ILE A 68 19.29 -5.68 -2.74
N GLU A 69 19.55 -4.94 -3.81
CA GLU A 69 19.87 -3.50 -3.77
C GLU A 69 18.61 -2.66 -3.91
N SER A 70 17.69 -3.09 -4.80
CA SER A 70 16.44 -2.38 -5.02
C SER A 70 15.28 -3.36 -5.23
N VAL A 71 14.08 -2.91 -4.90
CA VAL A 71 12.83 -3.62 -5.13
C VAL A 71 11.89 -2.70 -5.88
N ILE A 72 11.46 -3.12 -7.06
CA ILE A 72 10.49 -2.39 -7.88
C ILE A 72 9.12 -3.05 -7.68
N GLY A 73 8.14 -2.26 -7.30
CA GLY A 73 6.78 -2.74 -7.08
C GLY A 73 5.72 -1.75 -7.55
N ASP A 74 4.49 -2.21 -7.59
CA ASP A 74 3.36 -1.33 -7.87
C ASP A 74 2.97 -0.49 -6.64
N MET A 75 1.93 0.31 -6.79
CA MET A 75 1.43 1.20 -5.76
C MET A 75 0.95 0.47 -4.49
N ALA A 76 0.57 -0.81 -4.57
CA ALA A 76 0.12 -1.59 -3.43
C ALA A 76 1.24 -1.82 -2.41
N TYR A 77 2.50 -1.83 -2.88
CA TYR A 77 3.68 -2.06 -2.02
C TYR A 77 4.22 -0.79 -1.36
N SER A 78 3.68 0.41 -1.65
CA SER A 78 4.15 1.68 -1.09
C SER A 78 3.60 1.99 0.31
N GLU A 79 3.20 0.98 1.08
CA GLU A 79 2.75 1.16 2.46
C GLU A 79 3.90 1.65 3.36
N LYS A 80 3.55 2.47 4.37
CA LYS A 80 4.53 3.02 5.33
C LYS A 80 5.44 1.96 5.93
N LYS A 81 4.87 0.81 6.31
CA LYS A 81 5.64 -0.32 6.88
C LYS A 81 6.68 -0.87 5.91
N ASN A 82 6.36 -0.93 4.62
CA ASN A 82 7.29 -1.41 3.60
C ASN A 82 8.43 -0.42 3.36
N ILE A 83 8.13 0.88 3.42
CA ILE A 83 9.14 1.94 3.31
C ILE A 83 10.09 1.91 4.53
N GLU A 84 9.55 1.70 5.73
CA GLU A 84 10.33 1.53 6.95
C GLU A 84 11.19 0.26 6.88
N ALA A 85 10.63 -0.87 6.47
CA ALA A 85 11.34 -2.13 6.30
C ALA A 85 12.46 -2.06 5.23
N ALA A 86 12.26 -1.29 4.16
CA ALA A 86 13.29 -1.06 3.16
C ALA A 86 14.49 -0.32 3.74
N LYS A 87 14.24 0.72 4.55
CA LYS A 87 15.30 1.48 5.25
C LYS A 87 16.07 0.62 6.25
N GLU A 88 15.36 -0.23 7.00
CA GLU A 88 15.98 -1.15 7.97
C GLU A 88 16.73 -2.28 7.28
N GLY A 89 16.25 -2.72 6.13
CA GLY A 89 16.81 -3.83 5.34
C GLY A 89 17.91 -3.42 4.38
N ASP A 90 18.29 -2.14 4.34
CA ASP A 90 19.32 -1.54 3.47
C ASP A 90 19.10 -1.86 1.99
N TYR A 91 17.86 -1.64 1.50
CA TYR A 91 17.52 -1.72 0.09
C TYR A 91 16.56 -0.59 -0.31
N GLU A 92 16.61 -0.18 -1.56
CA GLU A 92 15.72 0.85 -2.09
C GLU A 92 14.36 0.26 -2.49
N LEU A 93 13.26 0.86 -2.05
CA LEU A 93 11.91 0.52 -2.51
C LEU A 93 11.42 1.54 -3.54
N ILE A 94 11.36 1.12 -4.79
CA ILE A 94 10.88 1.91 -5.93
C ILE A 94 9.41 1.55 -6.19
N ALA A 95 8.50 2.36 -5.70
CA ALA A 95 7.07 2.18 -5.90
C ALA A 95 6.36 3.54 -6.01
N LYS A 96 5.35 3.62 -6.88
CA LYS A 96 4.51 4.82 -6.94
C LYS A 96 3.77 4.94 -5.62
N LEU A 97 3.88 6.10 -4.96
CA LEU A 97 3.20 6.31 -3.69
C LEU A 97 1.67 6.24 -3.86
N ASN A 98 1.04 5.52 -2.94
CA ASN A 98 -0.42 5.46 -2.90
C ASN A 98 -0.97 6.88 -2.62
N PRO A 99 -1.99 7.34 -3.35
CA PRO A 99 -2.62 8.63 -3.11
C PRO A 99 -3.04 8.86 -1.65
N ILE A 100 -3.41 7.82 -0.92
CA ILE A 100 -3.72 7.89 0.51
C ILE A 100 -2.51 8.37 1.33
N ILE A 101 -1.29 8.02 0.93
CA ILE A 101 -0.05 8.44 1.61
C ILE A 101 0.25 9.91 1.30
N THR A 102 0.08 10.32 0.04
CA THR A 102 0.41 11.67 -0.44
C THR A 102 -0.67 12.69 -0.16
N GLN A 103 -1.94 12.28 -0.23
CA GLN A 103 -3.10 13.15 -0.12
C GLN A 103 -3.83 12.99 1.20
N GLY A 104 -3.51 11.93 1.99
CA GLY A 104 -4.28 11.55 3.17
C GLY A 104 -5.69 11.06 2.79
N ASN A 105 -6.53 10.85 3.80
CA ASN A 105 -7.96 10.52 3.62
C ASN A 105 -8.78 11.78 3.28
N ARG A 106 -8.28 12.62 2.40
CA ARG A 106 -9.03 13.80 1.97
C ARG A 106 -10.24 13.35 1.18
N ARG A 107 -11.41 13.74 1.64
CA ARG A 107 -12.62 13.71 0.83
C ARG A 107 -12.40 14.69 -0.33
N LYS A 108 -12.90 14.36 -1.53
CA LYS A 108 -12.90 15.29 -2.68
C LYS A 108 -13.55 16.65 -2.34
N GLU A 109 -14.33 16.67 -1.27
CA GLU A 109 -15.03 17.82 -0.73
C GLU A 109 -14.15 18.78 0.10
N ASP A 110 -12.99 18.30 0.57
CA ASP A 110 -12.08 19.11 1.43
C ASP A 110 -11.25 20.13 0.63
N GLU A 111 -11.61 20.41 -0.55
CA GLU A 111 -11.25 21.49 -1.50
C GLU A 111 -10.04 22.39 -1.16
N PHE A 112 -9.02 21.80 -0.53
CA PHE A 112 -7.74 22.46 -0.27
C PHE A 112 -6.69 21.93 -1.24
N GLU A 113 -6.12 22.82 -2.01
CA GLU A 113 -5.03 22.52 -2.93
C GLU A 113 -3.70 22.96 -2.33
N PHE A 114 -2.64 22.20 -2.59
CA PHE A 114 -1.30 22.61 -2.19
C PHE A 114 -0.73 23.57 -3.24
N ASN A 115 -0.61 24.84 -2.88
CA ASN A 115 0.05 25.84 -3.70
C ASN A 115 1.57 25.67 -3.56
N LYS A 116 2.21 25.22 -4.64
CA LYS A 116 3.64 24.93 -4.66
C LYS A 116 4.50 26.19 -4.51
N ASP A 117 4.05 27.31 -5.08
CA ASP A 117 4.79 28.57 -5.07
C ASP A 117 4.79 29.20 -3.68
N ALA A 118 3.64 29.12 -2.98
CA ALA A 118 3.52 29.61 -1.62
C ALA A 118 3.97 28.58 -0.55
N GLY A 119 4.16 27.30 -0.91
CA GLY A 119 4.47 26.23 0.03
C GLY A 119 3.35 25.95 1.05
N MET A 120 2.13 26.39 0.78
CA MET A 120 1.00 26.37 1.69
C MET A 120 -0.25 25.78 1.04
N TYR A 121 -1.17 25.31 1.87
CA TYR A 121 -2.49 24.88 1.39
C TYR A 121 -3.39 26.08 1.16
N GLN A 122 -4.14 26.05 0.08
CA GLN A 122 -5.09 27.08 -0.33
C GLN A 122 -6.50 26.49 -0.41
N CYS A 123 -7.49 27.15 0.16
CA CYS A 123 -8.90 26.78 -0.01
C CYS A 123 -9.45 27.33 -1.33
N LYS A 124 -10.62 26.86 -1.78
CA LYS A 124 -11.30 27.37 -2.98
C LYS A 124 -11.58 28.88 -2.96
N ALA A 125 -11.72 29.48 -1.80
CA ALA A 125 -11.89 30.91 -1.66
C ALA A 125 -10.57 31.70 -1.78
N GLY A 126 -9.44 31.03 -2.05
CA GLY A 126 -8.13 31.66 -2.25
C GLY A 126 -7.34 31.91 -0.96
N HIS A 127 -7.87 31.59 0.22
CA HIS A 127 -7.15 31.79 1.47
C HIS A 127 -6.07 30.74 1.67
N LEU A 128 -4.87 31.17 2.07
CA LEU A 128 -3.73 30.32 2.39
C LEU A 128 -3.76 29.89 3.86
N ALA A 129 -3.35 28.65 4.14
CA ALA A 129 -3.23 28.14 5.50
C ALA A 129 -2.01 28.78 6.19
N ILE A 130 -2.25 29.61 7.19
CA ILE A 130 -1.22 30.38 7.91
C ILE A 130 -0.44 29.49 8.89
N HIS A 131 -1.03 28.40 9.32
CA HIS A 131 -0.44 27.53 10.34
C HIS A 131 -0.57 26.05 9.99
N LYS A 132 0.47 25.27 10.25
CA LYS A 132 0.49 23.83 10.10
C LYS A 132 1.03 23.22 11.39
N TYR A 133 0.29 22.30 11.99
CA TYR A 133 0.77 21.55 13.15
C TYR A 133 0.53 20.06 12.98
N PHE A 134 1.37 19.27 13.62
CA PHE A 134 1.23 17.82 13.66
C PHE A 134 0.48 17.43 14.95
N ASP A 135 -0.72 16.89 14.81
CA ASP A 135 -1.47 16.40 15.96
C ASP A 135 -0.91 15.06 16.45
N LYS A 136 -0.17 15.11 17.57
CA LYS A 136 0.46 13.94 18.21
C LYS A 136 -0.47 13.19 19.15
N ARG A 137 -1.77 13.56 19.25
CA ARG A 137 -2.69 12.85 20.13
C ARG A 137 -2.68 11.36 19.79
N LYS A 138 -2.49 10.52 20.80
CA LYS A 138 -2.55 9.05 20.67
C LYS A 138 -3.88 8.71 19.99
N LYS A 139 -3.83 7.95 18.92
CA LYS A 139 -5.02 7.37 18.30
C LYS A 139 -5.70 6.51 19.36
N ASP A 140 -6.76 6.99 19.96
CA ASP A 140 -7.69 6.10 20.64
C ASP A 140 -8.11 5.04 19.63
N LYS A 141 -8.07 3.77 20.03
CA LYS A 141 -8.20 2.58 19.19
C LYS A 141 -9.54 2.47 18.42
N LYS A 142 -10.34 3.52 18.40
CA LYS A 142 -11.60 3.60 17.64
C LYS A 142 -11.60 4.88 16.81
N ASN A 143 -11.37 4.70 15.51
CA ASN A 143 -11.73 5.60 14.43
C ASN A 143 -11.69 7.10 14.75
N LYS A 144 -10.55 7.77 14.55
CA LYS A 144 -10.59 9.22 14.25
C LYS A 144 -9.41 9.59 13.37
N ASN A 145 -9.73 10.00 12.15
CA ASN A 145 -8.80 10.68 11.25
C ASN A 145 -8.18 11.88 11.97
N PRO A 146 -6.88 12.17 11.77
CA PRO A 146 -6.30 13.40 12.26
C PRO A 146 -7.09 14.57 11.66
N ARG A 147 -7.66 15.41 12.52
CA ARG A 147 -8.25 16.68 12.10
C ARG A 147 -7.09 17.60 11.71
N MET A 148 -7.16 18.16 10.50
CA MET A 148 -6.35 19.30 10.13
C MET A 148 -6.90 20.57 10.80
#